data_f8a1e3006e5fd3579cb803de0c7f3a54
#
_entry.id   f8a1e3006e5fd3579cb803de0c7f3a54
#
_cell.length_a   1.000
_cell.length_b   1.000
_cell.length_c   1.000
_cell.angle_alpha   90.00
_cell.angle_beta   90.00
_cell.angle_gamma   90.00
#
_symmetry.space_group_name_H-M   'P 1'
#
loop_
_entity.id
_entity.type
_entity.pdbx_description
1 polymer ?
#
loop_
_entity_poly.entity_id
_entity_poly.type
_entity_poly.pdbx_seq_one_letter_code
_entity_poly.pdbx_strand_id
1 'polypeptide(L)'
;MKKKLAQYIDLQKEVTEINNRIAKVESEIAKIKEEGEVTDIVKGGMGGIQHFTIQGIPTFLFERKEEMLFKLVEKMEKAEKNKLKALAEIEDFVESIDDSHIRRIISFRYIDGLSWNDVAMHMGNGYTDDSVRKAMERYLKS
;
A
#
# COMPACT_ATOMS: atom_id res chain seq x y z
N MET A 1 -17.98 5.39 14.46
CA MET A 1 -17.54 4.29 13.56
C MET A 1 -17.35 4.73 12.10
N LYS A 2 -18.18 5.62 11.60
CA LYS A 2 -18.02 6.12 10.22
C LYS A 2 -16.64 6.69 9.94
N LYS A 3 -16.08 7.46 10.87
CA LYS A 3 -14.74 8.02 10.75
C LYS A 3 -13.66 6.92 10.73
N LYS A 4 -13.82 5.88 11.55
CA LYS A 4 -12.88 4.77 11.61
C LYS A 4 -12.89 3.96 10.31
N LEU A 5 -14.07 3.77 9.71
CA LEU A 5 -14.20 3.09 8.42
C LEU A 5 -13.49 3.86 7.32
N ALA A 6 -13.72 5.18 7.26
CA ALA A 6 -13.06 6.04 6.28
C ALA A 6 -11.55 6.04 6.48
N GLN A 7 -11.09 6.12 7.73
CA GLN A 7 -9.66 6.08 8.05
C GLN A 7 -9.03 4.76 7.61
N TYR A 8 -9.73 3.64 7.77
CA TYR A 8 -9.22 2.35 7.34
C TYR A 8 -8.98 2.30 5.83
N ILE A 9 -9.89 2.88 5.04
CA ILE A 9 -9.69 2.99 3.60
C ILE A 9 -8.42 3.78 3.28
N ASP A 10 -8.22 4.90 3.96
CA ASP A 10 -7.02 5.72 3.76
C ASP A 10 -5.75 4.97 4.18
N LEU A 11 -5.81 4.21 5.25
CA LEU A 11 -4.67 3.39 5.68
C LEU A 11 -4.31 2.32 4.64
N GLN A 12 -5.31 1.70 4.02
CA GLN A 12 -5.08 0.74 2.94
C GLN A 12 -4.40 1.40 1.75
N LYS A 13 -4.85 2.60 1.37
CA LYS A 13 -4.24 3.37 0.28
C LYS A 13 -2.81 3.78 0.62
N GLU A 14 -2.59 4.22 1.85
CA GLU A 14 -1.25 4.60 2.31
C GLU A 14 -0.27 3.45 2.22
N VAL A 15 -0.68 2.25 2.64
CA VAL A 15 0.14 1.04 2.52
C VAL A 15 0.48 0.77 1.05
N THR A 16 -0.49 0.86 0.16
CA THR A 16 -0.27 0.67 -1.28
C THR A 16 0.71 1.70 -1.84
N GLU A 17 0.55 2.96 -1.45
CA GLU A 17 1.44 4.04 -1.91
C GLU A 17 2.88 3.82 -1.43
N ILE A 18 3.06 3.43 -0.18
CA ILE A 18 4.39 3.15 0.36
C ILE A 18 5.02 1.95 -0.35
N ASN A 19 4.23 0.88 -0.60
CA ASN A 19 4.70 -0.27 -1.35
C ASN A 19 5.17 0.12 -2.75
N ASN A 20 4.45 0.99 -3.42
CA ASN A 20 4.83 1.47 -4.76
C ASN A 20 6.13 2.26 -4.72
N ARG A 21 6.33 3.08 -3.70
CA ARG A 21 7.57 3.83 -3.50
C ARG A 21 8.74 2.90 -3.22
N ILE A 22 8.53 1.86 -2.41
CA ILE A 22 9.55 0.84 -2.13
C ILE A 22 9.95 0.15 -3.43
N ALA A 23 8.99 -0.31 -4.22
CA ALA A 23 9.26 -0.97 -5.49
C ALA A 23 10.07 -0.09 -6.43
N LYS A 24 9.74 1.20 -6.48
CA LYS A 24 10.47 2.16 -7.31
C LYS A 24 11.92 2.31 -6.87
N VAL A 25 12.16 2.47 -5.57
CA VAL A 25 13.52 2.62 -5.04
C VAL A 25 14.32 1.34 -5.23
N GLU A 26 13.72 0.18 -5.01
CA GLU A 26 14.36 -1.11 -5.26
C GLU A 26 14.77 -1.26 -6.72
N SER A 27 13.91 -0.83 -7.64
CA SER A 27 14.21 -0.84 -9.07
C SER A 27 15.39 0.10 -9.40
N GLU A 28 15.42 1.28 -8.79
CA GLU A 28 16.50 2.23 -8.98
C GLU A 28 17.83 1.69 -8.44
N ILE A 29 17.80 1.02 -7.29
CA ILE A 29 18.98 0.38 -6.71
C ILE A 29 19.49 -0.73 -7.62
N ALA A 30 18.61 -1.58 -8.13
CA ALA A 30 18.98 -2.65 -9.05
C ALA A 30 19.64 -2.09 -10.31
N LYS A 31 19.11 -0.97 -10.82
CA LYS A 31 19.65 -0.32 -12.00
C LYS A 31 21.06 0.25 -11.75
N ILE A 32 21.27 0.86 -10.58
CA ILE A 32 22.58 1.38 -10.19
C ILE A 32 23.59 0.24 -10.08
N LYS A 33 23.23 -0.88 -9.48
CA LYS A 33 24.09 -2.06 -9.38
C LYS A 33 24.46 -2.62 -10.75
N GLU A 34 23.46 -2.73 -11.64
CA GLU A 34 23.68 -3.23 -12.99
C GLU A 34 24.64 -2.34 -13.77
N GLU A 35 24.43 -1.03 -13.73
CA GLU A 35 25.31 -0.07 -14.38
C GLU A 35 26.71 -0.10 -13.79
N GLY A 36 26.83 -0.24 -12.49
CA GLY A 36 28.11 -0.36 -11.81
C GLY A 36 28.87 -1.62 -12.22
N GLU A 37 28.19 -2.74 -12.32
CA GLU A 37 28.79 -4.02 -12.74
C GLU A 37 29.28 -3.94 -14.19
N VAL A 38 28.45 -3.42 -15.09
CA VAL A 38 28.82 -3.25 -16.50
C VAL A 38 30.02 -2.32 -16.63
N THR A 39 30.02 -1.26 -15.86
CA THR A 39 31.13 -0.29 -15.88
C THR A 39 32.42 -0.91 -15.32
N ASP A 40 32.32 -1.71 -14.29
CA ASP A 40 33.48 -2.40 -13.72
C ASP A 40 34.11 -3.38 -14.71
N ILE A 41 33.30 -4.08 -15.50
CA ILE A 41 33.79 -4.96 -16.56
C ILE A 41 34.58 -4.17 -17.60
N VAL A 42 34.06 -3.05 -18.04
CA VAL A 42 34.73 -2.17 -19.00
C VAL A 42 36.02 -1.63 -18.40
N LYS A 43 36.00 -1.22 -17.15
CA LYS A 43 37.15 -0.68 -16.47
C LYS A 43 38.26 -1.72 -16.24
N GLY A 44 37.90 -2.95 -16.00
CA GLY A 44 38.87 -4.01 -15.84
C GLY A 44 39.85 -4.11 -17.01
N GLY A 45 39.37 -3.72 -18.21
CA GLY A 45 40.21 -3.69 -19.39
C GLY A 45 40.93 -2.37 -19.64
N MET A 46 40.52 -1.30 -18.94
CA MET A 46 40.96 0.06 -19.25
C MET A 46 41.89 0.71 -18.21
N GLY A 47 42.02 0.11 -17.04
CA GLY A 47 42.88 0.63 -16.00
C GLY A 47 42.18 1.40 -14.89
N GLY A 48 42.94 1.84 -13.88
CA GLY A 48 42.39 2.31 -12.60
C GLY A 48 41.63 3.64 -12.61
N ILE A 49 41.90 4.49 -13.58
CA ILE A 49 41.28 5.84 -13.62
C ILE A 49 39.76 5.74 -13.79
N GLN A 50 39.34 4.96 -14.74
CA GLN A 50 37.92 4.77 -14.97
C GLN A 50 37.24 4.05 -13.82
N HIS A 51 37.92 3.07 -13.25
CA HIS A 51 37.43 2.35 -12.08
C HIS A 51 37.19 3.33 -10.93
N PHE A 52 38.09 4.23 -10.66
CA PHE A 52 37.99 5.21 -9.59
C PHE A 52 36.85 6.16 -9.82
N THR A 53 36.68 6.71 -11.03
CA THR A 53 35.66 7.69 -11.37
C THR A 53 34.27 7.14 -11.21
N ILE A 54 34.06 5.87 -11.59
CA ILE A 54 32.71 5.29 -11.57
C ILE A 54 32.30 4.81 -10.19
N GLN A 55 33.26 4.35 -9.38
CA GLN A 55 32.97 3.96 -8.01
C GLN A 55 32.51 5.11 -7.14
N GLY A 56 33.07 6.31 -7.34
CA GLY A 56 32.69 7.48 -6.55
C GLY A 56 31.22 7.88 -6.70
N ILE A 57 30.71 7.88 -7.93
CA ILE A 57 29.36 8.30 -8.23
C ILE A 57 28.32 7.24 -7.86
N PRO A 58 28.44 5.98 -8.31
CA PRO A 58 27.44 4.95 -7.97
C PRO A 58 27.36 4.68 -6.48
N THR A 59 28.46 4.69 -5.75
CA THR A 59 28.48 4.42 -4.32
C THR A 59 27.66 5.43 -3.55
N PHE A 60 27.82 6.72 -3.85
CA PHE A 60 27.08 7.77 -3.18
C PHE A 60 25.58 7.64 -3.44
N LEU A 61 25.21 7.47 -4.71
CA LEU A 61 23.81 7.30 -5.08
C LEU A 61 23.21 6.04 -4.48
N PHE A 62 23.98 4.96 -4.48
CA PHE A 62 23.56 3.69 -3.93
C PHE A 62 23.27 3.79 -2.43
N GLU A 63 24.19 4.38 -1.67
CA GLU A 63 24.01 4.58 -0.23
C GLU A 63 22.80 5.43 0.08
N ARG A 64 22.58 6.50 -0.69
CA ARG A 64 21.45 7.38 -0.49
C ARG A 64 20.13 6.66 -0.78
N LYS A 65 20.10 5.84 -1.82
CA LYS A 65 18.92 5.05 -2.16
C LYS A 65 18.64 3.97 -1.11
N GLU A 66 19.69 3.35 -0.58
CA GLU A 66 19.54 2.38 0.51
C GLU A 66 18.95 3.03 1.77
N GLU A 67 19.40 4.24 2.12
CA GLU A 67 18.83 4.99 3.23
C GLU A 67 17.34 5.28 3.00
N MET A 68 16.99 5.70 1.78
CA MET A 68 15.59 5.94 1.42
C MET A 68 14.77 4.68 1.56
N LEU A 69 15.30 3.56 1.09
CA LEU A 69 14.62 2.27 1.18
C LEU A 69 14.40 1.87 2.64
N PHE A 70 15.41 2.00 3.46
CA PHE A 70 15.32 1.68 4.89
C PHE A 70 14.21 2.48 5.58
N LYS A 71 14.16 3.79 5.31
CA LYS A 71 13.12 4.66 5.88
C LYS A 71 11.73 4.30 5.39
N LEU A 72 11.61 3.92 4.12
CA LEU A 72 10.33 3.50 3.55
C LEU A 72 9.85 2.18 4.16
N VAL A 73 10.76 1.24 4.39
CA VAL A 73 10.41 -0.03 5.04
C VAL A 73 9.94 0.20 6.47
N GLU A 74 10.60 1.09 7.21
CA GLU A 74 10.14 1.46 8.55
C GLU A 74 8.73 2.06 8.53
N LYS A 75 8.46 2.95 7.58
CA LYS A 75 7.14 3.54 7.39
C LYS A 75 6.11 2.46 7.06
N MET A 76 6.48 1.50 6.23
CA MET A 76 5.61 0.40 5.84
C MET A 76 5.23 -0.45 7.05
N GLU A 77 6.19 -0.83 7.87
CA GLU A 77 5.93 -1.64 9.05
C GLU A 77 4.96 -0.94 10.00
N LYS A 78 5.15 0.37 10.19
CA LYS A 78 4.27 1.17 11.03
C LYS A 78 2.87 1.28 10.44
N ALA A 79 2.79 1.52 9.12
CA ALA A 79 1.51 1.64 8.42
C ALA A 79 0.73 0.32 8.46
N GLU A 80 1.42 -0.81 8.25
CA GLU A 80 0.81 -2.14 8.36
C GLU A 80 0.27 -2.41 9.76
N LYS A 81 1.03 -2.05 10.78
CA LYS A 81 0.60 -2.21 12.17
C LYS A 81 -0.66 -1.39 12.46
N ASN A 82 -0.68 -0.14 12.00
CA ASN A 82 -1.83 0.74 12.17
C ASN A 82 -3.06 0.20 11.43
N LYS A 83 -2.83 -0.30 10.22
CA LYS A 83 -3.88 -0.92 9.41
C LYS A 83 -4.48 -2.14 10.12
N LEU A 84 -3.64 -3.02 10.66
CA LEU A 84 -4.11 -4.22 11.36
C LEU A 84 -4.91 -3.87 12.61
N LYS A 85 -4.49 -2.86 13.35
CA LYS A 85 -5.26 -2.40 14.52
C LYS A 85 -6.62 -1.87 14.11
N ALA A 86 -6.68 -1.07 13.06
CA ALA A 86 -7.93 -0.53 12.55
C ALA A 86 -8.84 -1.65 12.03
N LEU A 87 -8.27 -2.63 11.35
CA LEU A 87 -9.03 -3.79 10.85
C LEU A 87 -9.66 -4.57 12.00
N ALA A 88 -8.91 -4.81 13.06
CA ALA A 88 -9.43 -5.53 14.22
C ALA A 88 -10.64 -4.82 14.84
N GLU A 89 -10.58 -3.50 14.96
CA GLU A 89 -11.70 -2.71 15.46
C GLU A 89 -12.92 -2.79 14.54
N ILE A 90 -12.69 -2.78 13.24
CA ILE A 90 -13.77 -2.87 12.24
C ILE A 90 -14.39 -4.27 12.28
N GLU A 91 -13.58 -5.31 12.37
CA GLU A 91 -14.09 -6.68 12.44
C GLU A 91 -14.96 -6.89 13.69
N ASP A 92 -14.53 -6.35 14.83
CA ASP A 92 -15.31 -6.41 16.05
C ASP A 92 -16.64 -5.67 15.90
N PHE A 93 -16.60 -4.49 15.26
CA PHE A 93 -17.81 -3.74 14.99
C PHE A 93 -18.75 -4.50 14.07
N VAL A 94 -18.23 -5.09 12.99
CA VAL A 94 -19.04 -5.85 12.04
C VAL A 94 -19.72 -7.03 12.73
N GLU A 95 -19.01 -7.74 13.60
CA GLU A 95 -19.57 -8.85 14.35
C GLU A 95 -20.69 -8.41 15.28
N SER A 96 -20.66 -7.18 15.76
CA SER A 96 -21.71 -6.63 16.62
C SER A 96 -23.00 -6.26 15.89
N ILE A 97 -22.97 -6.22 14.55
CA ILE A 97 -24.12 -5.83 13.74
C ILE A 97 -25.08 -7.01 13.61
N ASP A 98 -26.33 -6.83 14.04
CA ASP A 98 -27.34 -7.89 13.99
C ASP A 98 -27.89 -8.10 12.57
N ASP A 99 -28.00 -7.01 11.79
CA ASP A 99 -28.52 -7.08 10.43
C ASP A 99 -27.45 -7.64 9.47
N SER A 100 -27.71 -8.84 8.94
CA SER A 100 -26.77 -9.50 8.05
C SER A 100 -26.57 -8.76 6.72
N HIS A 101 -27.58 -8.04 6.23
CA HIS A 101 -27.42 -7.23 5.02
C HIS A 101 -26.39 -6.13 5.23
N ILE A 102 -26.52 -5.38 6.32
CA ILE A 102 -25.60 -4.30 6.65
C ILE A 102 -24.20 -4.86 6.93
N ARG A 103 -24.12 -5.98 7.65
CA ARG A 103 -22.85 -6.64 7.94
C ARG A 103 -22.12 -7.01 6.66
N ARG A 104 -22.83 -7.58 5.67
CA ARG A 104 -22.25 -7.94 4.38
C ARG A 104 -21.81 -6.71 3.59
N ILE A 105 -22.64 -5.67 3.55
CA ILE A 105 -22.32 -4.43 2.82
C ILE A 105 -21.03 -3.82 3.37
N ILE A 106 -20.93 -3.68 4.68
CA ILE A 106 -19.76 -3.09 5.32
C ILE A 106 -18.52 -3.97 5.09
N SER A 107 -18.67 -5.29 5.18
CA SER A 107 -17.57 -6.22 4.94
C SER A 107 -17.03 -6.11 3.51
N PHE A 108 -17.91 -6.12 2.52
CA PHE A 108 -17.49 -5.99 1.12
C PHE A 108 -16.82 -4.64 0.85
N ARG A 109 -17.39 -3.57 1.37
CA ARG A 109 -16.88 -2.24 1.10
C ARG A 109 -15.55 -1.95 1.81
N TYR A 110 -15.46 -2.25 3.09
CA TYR A 110 -14.32 -1.82 3.91
C TYR A 110 -13.29 -2.90 4.13
N ILE A 111 -13.70 -4.13 4.38
CA ILE A 111 -12.74 -5.23 4.59
C ILE A 111 -12.17 -5.71 3.25
N ASP A 112 -13.05 -5.96 2.28
CA ASP A 112 -12.63 -6.47 0.97
C ASP A 112 -12.22 -5.36 0.00
N GLY A 113 -12.52 -4.11 0.32
CA GLY A 113 -12.09 -2.97 -0.49
C GLY A 113 -12.83 -2.78 -1.81
N LEU A 114 -14.03 -3.32 -1.94
CA LEU A 114 -14.80 -3.25 -3.18
C LEU A 114 -15.39 -1.86 -3.41
N SER A 115 -15.54 -1.48 -4.67
CA SER A 115 -16.31 -0.29 -5.05
C SER A 115 -17.78 -0.47 -4.69
N TRP A 116 -18.51 0.62 -4.57
CA TRP A 116 -19.95 0.52 -4.30
C TRP A 116 -20.70 -0.27 -5.37
N ASN A 117 -20.28 -0.15 -6.62
CA ASN A 117 -20.88 -0.92 -7.71
C ASN A 117 -20.63 -2.42 -7.53
N ASP A 118 -19.40 -2.80 -7.16
CA ASP A 118 -19.06 -4.20 -6.92
C ASP A 118 -19.76 -4.75 -5.69
N VAL A 119 -19.95 -3.94 -4.64
CA VAL A 119 -20.73 -4.32 -3.46
C VAL A 119 -22.16 -4.65 -3.88
N ALA A 120 -22.77 -3.79 -4.70
CA ALA A 120 -24.12 -4.02 -5.19
C ALA A 120 -24.23 -5.32 -5.98
N MET A 121 -23.24 -5.60 -6.83
CA MET A 121 -23.18 -6.84 -7.61
C MET A 121 -23.11 -8.07 -6.71
N HIS A 122 -22.31 -8.02 -5.67
CA HIS A 122 -22.19 -9.14 -4.71
C HIS A 122 -23.43 -9.32 -3.85
N MET A 123 -24.17 -8.25 -3.59
CA MET A 123 -25.42 -8.35 -2.84
C MET A 123 -26.54 -8.99 -3.63
N GLY A 124 -26.47 -8.89 -4.95
CA GLY A 124 -27.43 -9.56 -5.85
C GLY A 124 -28.41 -8.63 -6.53
N ASN A 125 -29.38 -9.23 -7.18
CA ASN A 125 -30.38 -8.51 -7.96
C ASN A 125 -31.20 -7.52 -7.10
N GLY A 126 -31.46 -6.36 -7.67
CA GLY A 126 -32.24 -5.32 -6.99
C GLY A 126 -31.40 -4.34 -6.19
N TYR A 127 -30.11 -4.59 -6.02
CA TYR A 127 -29.21 -3.67 -5.36
C TYR A 127 -28.48 -2.79 -6.38
N THR A 128 -28.33 -1.52 -6.07
CA THR A 128 -27.55 -0.55 -6.85
C THR A 128 -26.47 0.03 -5.95
N ASP A 129 -25.48 0.66 -6.56
CA ASP A 129 -24.41 1.34 -5.80
C ASP A 129 -25.00 2.36 -4.81
N ASP A 130 -26.01 3.10 -5.26
CA ASP A 130 -26.69 4.10 -4.45
C ASP A 130 -27.47 3.48 -3.30
N SER A 131 -28.17 2.37 -3.56
CA SER A 131 -28.98 1.70 -2.53
C SER A 131 -28.12 1.11 -1.41
N VAL A 132 -26.99 0.48 -1.74
CA VAL A 132 -26.11 -0.10 -0.71
C VAL A 132 -25.42 0.99 0.09
N ARG A 133 -24.98 2.05 -0.56
CA ARG A 133 -24.35 3.19 0.12
C ARG A 133 -25.32 3.86 1.08
N LYS A 134 -26.53 4.11 0.64
CA LYS A 134 -27.57 4.73 1.47
C LYS A 134 -27.97 3.86 2.65
N ALA A 135 -28.07 2.55 2.43
CA ALA A 135 -28.40 1.61 3.51
C ALA A 135 -27.34 1.66 4.61
N MET A 136 -26.08 1.67 4.22
CA MET A 136 -24.97 1.78 5.17
C MET A 136 -25.00 3.12 5.90
N GLU A 137 -25.17 4.23 5.17
CA GLU A 137 -25.20 5.55 5.77
C GLU A 137 -26.33 5.70 6.79
N ARG A 138 -27.50 5.18 6.48
CA ARG A 138 -28.63 5.19 7.42
C ARG A 138 -28.31 4.40 8.69
N TYR A 139 -27.71 3.24 8.53
CA TYR A 139 -27.33 2.43 9.68
C TYR A 139 -26.32 3.14 10.56
N LEU A 140 -25.30 3.74 9.97
CA LEU A 140 -24.23 4.41 10.72
C LEU A 140 -24.69 5.69 11.40
N LYS A 141 -25.78 6.30 10.93
CA LYS A 141 -26.36 7.48 11.57
C LYS A 141 -27.20 7.13 12.80
N SER A 142 -27.83 5.98 12.78
CA SER A 142 -28.62 5.55 13.91
C SER A 142 -27.76 4.95 15.02
#